data_8020f1f45cc9f348bebddab93ee53129
#
_entry.id   8020f1f45cc9f348bebddab93ee53129
#
_cell.length_a   1.000
_cell.length_b   1.000
_cell.length_c   1.000
_cell.angle_alpha   90.00
_cell.angle_beta   90.00
_cell.angle_gamma   90.00
#
_symmetry.space_group_name_H-M   'P 1'
#
loop_
_entity.id
_entity.type
_entity.pdbx_description
1 polymer ?
#
loop_
_entity_poly.entity_id
_entity_poly.type
_entity_poly.pdbx_seq_one_letter_code
_entity_poly.pdbx_strand_id
1 'polypeptide(L)'
;MKLTVLGCNGPYPEAGGACSGYLLEAGDTRVLLDCGAGTLAALTARMAPEQLSAVVLSHLHYDHMSDMLPLIYRMQGKGKLPVYAPGTPAEMRGLLAGAFDLRDLEHAEHIGALTLSVLPVRHPVPCYAVRYTAEGKSFCYTGDTNTCEGLTAWARDCDLLLADACFTDAQWAENKPHLSARLAARMARDAGVRRLVLTHFTPGTDQHELLFQAREVYPQALLAHPGLELEF
;
A
#
# COMPACT_ATOMS: atom_id res chain seq x y z
N MET A 1 -14.27 3.35 8.21
CA MET A 1 -12.99 2.64 8.01
C MET A 1 -11.84 3.44 8.63
N LYS A 2 -10.75 2.76 9.04
CA LYS A 2 -9.55 3.39 9.61
C LYS A 2 -8.30 2.86 8.91
N LEU A 3 -7.40 3.75 8.50
CA LEU A 3 -6.07 3.42 7.99
C LEU A 3 -5.01 3.80 9.01
N THR A 4 -4.07 2.91 9.30
CA THR A 4 -2.87 3.18 10.09
C THR A 4 -1.63 2.92 9.25
N VAL A 5 -0.75 3.91 9.13
CA VAL A 5 0.55 3.76 8.43
C VAL A 5 1.55 3.11 9.40
N LEU A 6 2.06 1.94 9.03
CA LEU A 6 3.10 1.22 9.76
C LEU A 6 4.50 1.56 9.23
N GLY A 7 4.60 1.76 7.92
CA GLY A 7 5.79 2.16 7.20
C GLY A 7 5.45 2.73 5.82
N CYS A 8 6.31 3.58 5.28
CA CYS A 8 6.06 4.34 4.05
C CYS A 8 7.33 4.62 3.23
N ASN A 9 8.43 3.93 3.51
CA ASN A 9 9.67 4.08 2.75
C ASN A 9 9.76 3.02 1.63
N GLY A 10 10.48 3.34 0.57
CA GLY A 10 10.90 2.47 -0.52
C GLY A 10 12.15 3.01 -1.22
N PRO A 11 13.04 2.16 -1.76
CA PRO A 11 13.03 0.69 -1.74
C PRO A 11 13.71 0.06 -0.50
N TYR A 12 14.06 0.84 0.52
CA TYR A 12 14.61 0.39 1.80
C TYR A 12 14.16 1.31 2.93
N PRO A 13 14.17 0.85 4.20
CA PRO A 13 13.75 1.68 5.32
C PRO A 13 14.82 2.70 5.69
N GLU A 14 14.42 3.90 6.10
CA GLU A 14 15.34 4.81 6.79
C GLU A 14 15.54 4.40 8.26
N ALA A 15 16.50 5.04 8.93
CA ALA A 15 16.77 4.77 10.34
C ALA A 15 15.54 5.06 11.21
N GLY A 16 15.06 4.04 11.92
CA GLY A 16 13.83 4.15 12.74
C GLY A 16 12.53 4.11 11.95
N GLY A 17 12.59 4.00 10.62
CA GLY A 17 11.43 3.86 9.73
C GLY A 17 11.14 2.40 9.35
N ALA A 18 10.17 2.23 8.47
CA ALA A 18 9.80 0.94 7.88
C ALA A 18 9.42 1.13 6.40
N CYS A 19 9.61 0.09 5.61
CA CYS A 19 9.11 0.03 4.24
C CYS A 19 7.58 -0.05 4.21
N SER A 20 7.01 -0.11 3.00
CA SER A 20 5.56 -0.08 2.79
C SER A 20 4.83 -1.11 3.64
N GLY A 21 3.90 -0.62 4.45
CA GLY A 21 3.01 -1.44 5.26
C GLY A 21 1.92 -0.60 5.89
N TYR A 22 0.65 -1.02 5.71
CA TYR A 22 -0.52 -0.26 6.12
C TYR A 22 -1.57 -1.19 6.71
N LEU A 23 -2.13 -0.82 7.86
CA LEU A 23 -3.22 -1.56 8.49
C LEU A 23 -4.54 -0.87 8.16
N LEU A 24 -5.42 -1.56 7.44
CA LEU A 24 -6.79 -1.14 7.15
C LEU A 24 -7.77 -1.90 8.04
N GLU A 25 -8.64 -1.15 8.72
CA GLU A 25 -9.65 -1.69 9.64
C GLU A 25 -11.06 -1.26 9.22
N ALA A 26 -12.00 -2.22 9.19
CA ALA A 26 -13.43 -2.00 8.96
C ALA A 26 -14.23 -2.98 9.84
N GLY A 27 -14.88 -2.47 10.89
CA GLY A 27 -15.46 -3.30 11.92
C GLY A 27 -14.42 -4.24 12.55
N ASP A 28 -14.69 -5.55 12.55
CA ASP A 28 -13.76 -6.57 13.04
C ASP A 28 -12.75 -7.04 11.96
N THR A 29 -12.85 -6.56 10.74
CA THR A 29 -11.95 -6.93 9.64
C THR A 29 -10.67 -6.09 9.70
N ARG A 30 -9.53 -6.76 9.72
CA ARG A 30 -8.19 -6.15 9.76
C ARG A 30 -7.33 -6.70 8.64
N VAL A 31 -6.95 -5.85 7.69
CA VAL A 31 -6.12 -6.21 6.54
C VAL A 31 -4.78 -5.49 6.63
N LEU A 32 -3.69 -6.25 6.57
CA LEU A 32 -2.36 -5.68 6.37
C LEU A 32 -2.12 -5.57 4.86
N LEU A 33 -1.94 -4.33 4.37
CA LEU A 33 -1.54 -4.05 2.99
C LEU A 33 -0.04 -3.85 2.97
N ASP A 34 0.64 -4.70 2.20
CA ASP A 34 2.08 -4.85 2.15
C ASP A 34 2.72 -5.11 3.52
N CYS A 35 3.86 -5.76 3.52
CA CYS A 35 4.59 -6.18 4.70
C CYS A 35 6.10 -6.06 4.44
N GLY A 36 6.56 -4.85 4.15
CA GLY A 36 7.96 -4.55 3.91
C GLY A 36 8.79 -4.53 5.20
N ALA A 37 10.09 -4.34 5.05
CA ALA A 37 11.03 -4.37 6.16
C ALA A 37 10.68 -3.39 7.29
N GLY A 38 10.56 -3.86 8.52
CA GLY A 38 10.18 -3.10 9.71
C GLY A 38 8.67 -3.05 9.98
N THR A 39 7.84 -3.44 9.02
CA THR A 39 6.36 -3.42 9.14
C THR A 39 5.86 -4.37 10.22
N LEU A 40 6.43 -5.58 10.32
CA LEU A 40 6.03 -6.54 11.35
C LEU A 40 6.30 -6.03 12.76
N ALA A 41 7.41 -5.37 12.99
CA ALA A 41 7.73 -4.76 14.29
C ALA A 41 6.72 -3.66 14.63
N ALA A 42 6.39 -2.78 13.68
CA ALA A 42 5.40 -1.73 13.85
C ALA A 42 3.98 -2.28 14.09
N LEU A 43 3.61 -3.37 13.40
CA LEU A 43 2.34 -4.06 13.61
C LEU A 43 2.26 -4.67 15.01
N THR A 44 3.29 -5.41 15.43
CA THR A 44 3.29 -6.11 16.74
C THR A 44 3.29 -5.16 17.93
N ALA A 45 3.74 -3.93 17.77
CA ALA A 45 3.62 -2.88 18.77
C ALA A 45 2.15 -2.41 18.99
N ARG A 46 1.24 -2.75 18.06
CA ARG A 46 -0.16 -2.31 18.06
C ARG A 46 -1.14 -3.45 18.30
N MET A 47 -0.90 -4.60 17.69
CA MET A 47 -1.79 -5.75 17.77
C MET A 47 -1.03 -7.07 17.52
N ALA A 48 -1.62 -8.16 17.95
CA ALA A 48 -1.10 -9.49 17.61
C ALA A 48 -1.40 -9.82 16.14
N PRO A 49 -0.41 -10.28 15.34
CA PRO A 49 -0.63 -10.65 13.93
C PRO A 49 -1.71 -11.70 13.71
N GLU A 50 -2.01 -12.52 14.70
CA GLU A 50 -3.09 -13.52 14.68
C GLU A 50 -4.49 -12.90 14.60
N GLN A 51 -4.61 -11.60 14.83
CA GLN A 51 -5.87 -10.87 14.72
C GLN A 51 -6.11 -10.33 13.31
N LEU A 52 -5.14 -10.50 12.39
CA LEU A 52 -5.33 -10.16 10.98
C LEU A 52 -6.35 -11.09 10.32
N SER A 53 -7.23 -10.51 9.55
CA SER A 53 -8.15 -11.24 8.66
C SER A 53 -7.44 -11.72 7.41
N ALA A 54 -6.50 -10.92 6.90
CA ALA A 54 -5.66 -11.25 5.75
C ALA A 54 -4.45 -10.32 5.65
N VAL A 55 -3.47 -10.72 4.82
CA VAL A 55 -2.46 -9.85 4.22
C VAL A 55 -2.76 -9.71 2.73
N VAL A 56 -2.60 -8.51 2.18
CA VAL A 56 -2.70 -8.24 0.75
C VAL A 56 -1.39 -7.62 0.30
N LEU A 57 -0.68 -8.27 -0.62
CA LEU A 57 0.56 -7.78 -1.19
C LEU A 57 0.26 -7.18 -2.56
N SER A 58 0.51 -5.88 -2.73
CA SER A 58 0.32 -5.17 -4.00
C SER A 58 1.20 -5.74 -5.11
N HIS A 59 2.42 -6.10 -4.75
CA HIS A 59 3.41 -6.77 -5.59
C HIS A 59 4.49 -7.45 -4.72
N LEU A 60 5.48 -8.12 -5.36
CA LEU A 60 6.42 -8.98 -4.67
C LEU A 60 7.86 -8.43 -4.68
N HIS A 61 8.05 -7.11 -4.63
CA HIS A 61 9.36 -6.52 -4.30
C HIS A 61 9.65 -6.66 -2.80
N TYR A 62 10.93 -6.68 -2.43
CA TYR A 62 11.36 -6.92 -1.06
C TYR A 62 10.85 -5.88 -0.06
N ASP A 63 10.76 -4.62 -0.46
CA ASP A 63 10.26 -3.53 0.38
C ASP A 63 8.73 -3.54 0.58
N HIS A 64 8.04 -4.52 -0.04
CA HIS A 64 6.62 -4.77 0.15
C HIS A 64 6.32 -6.14 0.79
N MET A 65 7.31 -7.05 0.87
CA MET A 65 7.03 -8.41 1.35
C MET A 65 8.10 -9.01 2.28
N SER A 66 9.23 -8.37 2.53
CA SER A 66 10.35 -8.98 3.27
C SER A 66 9.98 -9.46 4.68
N ASP A 67 9.13 -8.71 5.38
CA ASP A 67 8.69 -9.09 6.74
C ASP A 67 7.66 -10.23 6.75
N MET A 68 7.16 -10.66 5.60
CA MET A 68 6.41 -11.91 5.49
C MET A 68 7.25 -13.12 5.92
N LEU A 69 8.57 -13.09 5.73
CA LEU A 69 9.46 -14.21 6.09
C LEU A 69 9.54 -14.41 7.62
N PRO A 70 9.84 -13.39 8.45
CA PRO A 70 9.75 -13.54 9.90
C PRO A 70 8.30 -13.76 10.39
N LEU A 71 7.29 -13.26 9.67
CA LEU A 71 5.88 -13.53 9.99
C LEU A 71 5.55 -15.03 9.90
N ILE A 72 6.19 -15.80 9.02
CA ILE A 72 6.06 -17.26 8.95
C ILE A 72 6.33 -17.89 10.34
N TYR A 73 7.43 -17.51 10.98
CA TYR A 73 7.77 -18.03 12.31
C TYR A 73 6.77 -17.59 13.39
N ARG A 74 6.30 -16.34 13.29
CA ARG A 74 5.31 -15.80 14.24
C ARG A 74 3.97 -16.53 14.16
N MET A 75 3.60 -17.02 12.96
CA MET A 75 2.32 -17.70 12.70
C MET A 75 2.39 -19.22 12.85
N GLN A 76 3.55 -19.81 13.17
CA GLN A 76 3.68 -21.26 13.36
C GLN A 76 2.72 -21.76 14.43
N GLY A 77 1.92 -22.80 14.10
CA GLY A 77 0.93 -23.39 14.99
C GLY A 77 -0.32 -22.54 15.26
N LYS A 78 -0.50 -21.40 14.58
CA LYS A 78 -1.63 -20.48 14.77
C LYS A 78 -2.72 -20.59 13.70
N GLY A 79 -2.62 -21.58 12.83
CA GLY A 79 -3.46 -21.67 11.63
C GLY A 79 -2.84 -20.95 10.44
N LYS A 80 -3.49 -21.05 9.29
CA LYS A 80 -3.00 -20.41 8.06
C LYS A 80 -3.69 -19.06 7.85
N LEU A 81 -2.92 -17.98 7.94
CA LEU A 81 -3.37 -16.64 7.61
C LEU A 81 -3.59 -16.55 6.08
N PRO A 82 -4.75 -16.05 5.61
CA PRO A 82 -4.97 -15.76 4.20
C PRO A 82 -4.00 -14.67 3.71
N VAL A 83 -3.31 -14.94 2.59
CA VAL A 83 -2.40 -14.00 1.95
C VAL A 83 -2.75 -13.90 0.48
N TYR A 84 -3.22 -12.74 0.06
CA TYR A 84 -3.52 -12.42 -1.33
C TYR A 84 -2.29 -11.78 -1.96
N ALA A 85 -1.78 -12.38 -3.03
CA ALA A 85 -0.57 -11.91 -3.70
C ALA A 85 -0.67 -12.12 -5.22
N PRO A 86 0.06 -11.34 -6.03
CA PRO A 86 0.20 -11.60 -7.47
C PRO A 86 0.75 -13.01 -7.75
N GLY A 87 0.39 -13.56 -8.91
CA GLY A 87 0.87 -14.89 -9.35
C GLY A 87 2.37 -14.96 -9.62
N THR A 88 2.99 -13.82 -9.92
CA THR A 88 4.41 -13.69 -10.31
C THR A 88 5.08 -12.50 -9.60
N PRO A 89 6.43 -12.49 -9.42
CA PRO A 89 7.40 -13.55 -9.76
C PRO A 89 7.18 -14.84 -8.96
N ALA A 90 7.22 -15.98 -9.63
CA ALA A 90 6.90 -17.28 -9.02
C ALA A 90 7.87 -17.68 -7.89
N GLU A 91 9.15 -17.34 -8.03
CA GLU A 91 10.18 -17.59 -7.02
C GLU A 91 9.90 -16.81 -5.72
N MET A 92 9.45 -15.57 -5.82
CA MET A 92 9.10 -14.73 -4.67
C MET A 92 7.83 -15.24 -4.00
N ARG A 93 6.80 -15.55 -4.80
CA ARG A 93 5.57 -16.17 -4.32
C ARG A 93 5.84 -17.51 -3.64
N GLY A 94 6.79 -18.28 -4.18
CA GLY A 94 7.21 -19.58 -3.65
C GLY A 94 7.73 -19.51 -2.21
N LEU A 95 8.34 -18.39 -1.78
CA LEU A 95 8.80 -18.19 -0.41
C LEU A 95 7.67 -18.21 0.62
N LEU A 96 6.45 -17.90 0.19
CA LEU A 96 5.25 -17.84 1.03
C LEU A 96 4.46 -19.16 1.00
N ALA A 97 4.75 -20.02 0.02
CA ALA A 97 4.01 -21.25 -0.19
C ALA A 97 4.12 -22.21 1.01
N GLY A 98 3.00 -22.84 1.36
CA GLY A 98 2.92 -23.78 2.48
C GLY A 98 2.83 -23.16 3.87
N ALA A 99 3.36 -21.93 4.06
CA ALA A 99 3.28 -21.21 5.34
C ALA A 99 1.94 -20.51 5.54
N PHE A 100 1.36 -19.97 4.47
CA PHE A 100 0.13 -19.21 4.47
C PHE A 100 -0.97 -19.89 3.63
N ASP A 101 -2.21 -19.46 3.77
CA ASP A 101 -3.30 -19.73 2.83
C ASP A 101 -3.17 -18.75 1.66
N LEU A 102 -2.31 -19.11 0.69
CA LEU A 102 -1.87 -18.24 -0.39
C LEU A 102 -2.90 -18.23 -1.52
N ARG A 103 -3.45 -17.06 -1.80
CA ARG A 103 -4.51 -16.82 -2.78
C ARG A 103 -4.05 -15.84 -3.85
N ASP A 104 -4.71 -15.89 -5.01
CA ASP A 104 -4.44 -14.95 -6.10
C ASP A 104 -5.14 -13.62 -5.85
N LEU A 105 -4.36 -12.52 -5.85
CA LEU A 105 -4.89 -11.18 -5.62
C LEU A 105 -5.90 -10.78 -6.72
N GLU A 106 -5.66 -11.17 -7.95
CA GLU A 106 -6.48 -10.84 -9.12
C GLU A 106 -7.93 -11.35 -9.00
N HIS A 107 -8.14 -12.39 -8.20
CA HIS A 107 -9.45 -13.01 -7.97
C HIS A 107 -10.05 -12.66 -6.59
N ALA A 108 -9.43 -11.74 -5.86
CA ALA A 108 -9.91 -11.34 -4.55
C ALA A 108 -11.11 -10.40 -4.70
N GLU A 109 -12.25 -10.78 -4.12
CA GLU A 109 -13.47 -9.96 -4.14
C GLU A 109 -13.88 -9.51 -2.73
N HIS A 110 -13.64 -10.35 -1.73
CA HIS A 110 -14.06 -10.07 -0.35
C HIS A 110 -13.03 -10.54 0.68
N ILE A 111 -12.82 -9.70 1.72
CA ILE A 111 -12.11 -10.05 2.96
C ILE A 111 -12.95 -9.54 4.13
N GLY A 112 -13.65 -10.43 4.83
CA GLY A 112 -14.54 -10.02 5.91
C GLY A 112 -15.59 -9.01 5.44
N ALA A 113 -15.64 -7.84 6.08
CA ALA A 113 -16.55 -6.75 5.72
C ALA A 113 -16.11 -5.92 4.50
N LEU A 114 -14.89 -6.14 3.99
CA LEU A 114 -14.33 -5.38 2.88
C LEU A 114 -14.64 -6.06 1.55
N THR A 115 -15.16 -5.30 0.60
CA THR A 115 -15.19 -5.67 -0.82
C THR A 115 -13.95 -5.10 -1.48
N LEU A 116 -13.26 -5.91 -2.32
CA LEU A 116 -12.05 -5.55 -3.02
C LEU A 116 -12.28 -5.46 -4.52
N SER A 117 -11.55 -4.56 -5.16
CA SER A 117 -11.26 -4.61 -6.59
C SER A 117 -9.81 -4.24 -6.84
N VAL A 118 -9.21 -4.77 -7.89
CA VAL A 118 -7.82 -4.52 -8.24
C VAL A 118 -7.70 -3.98 -9.66
N LEU A 119 -6.66 -3.20 -9.90
CA LEU A 119 -6.31 -2.69 -11.22
C LEU A 119 -4.82 -2.95 -11.45
N PRO A 120 -4.42 -3.67 -12.52
CA PRO A 120 -3.02 -3.75 -12.91
C PRO A 120 -2.45 -2.37 -13.17
N VAL A 121 -1.26 -2.08 -12.62
CA VAL A 121 -0.60 -0.77 -12.76
C VAL A 121 0.78 -0.91 -13.41
N ARG A 122 1.39 0.23 -13.77
CA ARG A 122 2.64 0.25 -14.50
C ARG A 122 3.85 0.20 -13.57
N HIS A 123 4.41 -1.00 -13.42
CA HIS A 123 5.59 -1.27 -12.60
C HIS A 123 6.45 -2.37 -13.25
N PRO A 124 7.77 -2.52 -12.95
CA PRO A 124 8.63 -3.54 -13.54
C PRO A 124 8.23 -4.99 -13.29
N VAL A 125 7.53 -5.26 -12.18
CA VAL A 125 6.90 -6.55 -11.89
C VAL A 125 5.38 -6.38 -11.83
N PRO A 126 4.57 -7.45 -11.98
CA PRO A 126 3.13 -7.35 -11.78
C PRO A 126 2.80 -6.70 -10.45
N CYS A 127 2.15 -5.54 -10.52
CA CYS A 127 1.73 -4.72 -9.40
C CYS A 127 0.28 -4.30 -9.59
N TYR A 128 -0.46 -4.22 -8.49
CA TYR A 128 -1.90 -3.91 -8.51
C TYR A 128 -2.21 -2.77 -7.54
N ALA A 129 -2.93 -1.78 -8.05
CA ALA A 129 -3.69 -0.90 -7.19
C ALA A 129 -4.87 -1.68 -6.59
N VAL A 130 -5.20 -1.41 -5.32
CA VAL A 130 -6.28 -2.09 -4.61
C VAL A 130 -7.28 -1.08 -4.07
N ARG A 131 -8.56 -1.28 -4.39
CA ARG A 131 -9.68 -0.50 -3.85
C ARG A 131 -10.47 -1.35 -2.88
N TYR A 132 -10.74 -0.80 -1.71
CA TYR A 132 -11.59 -1.40 -0.68
C TYR A 132 -12.82 -0.55 -0.46
N THR A 133 -13.96 -1.21 -0.31
CA THR A 133 -15.21 -0.57 0.05
C THR A 133 -15.88 -1.29 1.23
N ALA A 134 -16.37 -0.52 2.18
CA ALA A 134 -17.19 -0.99 3.29
C ALA A 134 -18.02 0.17 3.85
N GLU A 135 -19.25 -0.09 4.29
CA GLU A 135 -20.10 0.89 4.98
C GLU A 135 -20.29 2.21 4.19
N GLY A 136 -20.34 2.14 2.87
CA GLY A 136 -20.46 3.32 2.00
C GLY A 136 -19.20 4.18 1.90
N LYS A 137 -18.07 3.70 2.40
CA LYS A 137 -16.74 4.33 2.34
C LYS A 137 -15.82 3.58 1.39
N SER A 138 -14.82 4.29 0.86
CA SER A 138 -13.85 3.71 -0.06
C SER A 138 -12.43 4.18 0.21
N PHE A 139 -11.50 3.23 0.14
CA PHE A 139 -10.06 3.43 0.24
C PHE A 139 -9.38 2.88 -1.01
N CYS A 140 -8.48 3.66 -1.60
CA CYS A 140 -7.65 3.24 -2.73
C CYS A 140 -6.18 3.32 -2.35
N TYR A 141 -5.43 2.27 -2.68
CA TYR A 141 -3.97 2.23 -2.60
C TYR A 141 -3.42 1.96 -4.01
N THR A 142 -2.52 2.79 -4.49
CA THR A 142 -2.00 2.65 -5.87
C THR A 142 -1.06 1.48 -6.05
N GLY A 143 -0.50 0.92 -4.96
CA GLY A 143 0.76 0.18 -5.08
C GLY A 143 1.84 1.08 -5.65
N ASP A 144 2.92 0.50 -6.13
CA ASP A 144 3.98 1.19 -6.84
C ASP A 144 3.64 1.34 -8.31
N THR A 145 3.66 2.57 -8.81
CA THR A 145 3.26 2.83 -10.20
C THR A 145 3.80 4.14 -10.73
N ASN A 146 4.07 4.18 -12.02
CA ASN A 146 4.11 5.44 -12.78
C ASN A 146 2.71 5.73 -13.36
N THR A 147 2.59 6.73 -14.22
CA THR A 147 1.34 7.04 -14.91
C THR A 147 0.80 5.81 -15.64
N CYS A 148 -0.46 5.48 -15.39
CA CYS A 148 -1.12 4.29 -15.88
C CYS A 148 -2.52 4.66 -16.38
N GLU A 149 -2.89 4.11 -17.55
CA GLU A 149 -4.23 4.28 -18.09
C GLU A 149 -5.28 3.67 -17.15
N GLY A 150 -6.40 4.36 -16.98
CA GLY A 150 -7.51 3.91 -16.14
C GLY A 150 -7.37 4.20 -14.66
N LEU A 151 -6.15 4.45 -14.13
CA LEU A 151 -5.93 4.61 -12.68
C LEU A 151 -6.72 5.79 -12.09
N THR A 152 -6.79 6.93 -12.79
CA THR A 152 -7.58 8.10 -12.37
C THR A 152 -9.08 7.77 -12.32
N ALA A 153 -9.59 7.10 -13.35
CA ALA A 153 -11.01 6.70 -13.39
C ALA A 153 -11.35 5.67 -12.32
N TRP A 154 -10.42 4.74 -12.05
CA TRP A 154 -10.57 3.70 -11.04
C TRP A 154 -10.55 4.26 -9.61
N ALA A 155 -9.75 5.29 -9.34
CA ALA A 155 -9.71 5.99 -8.04
C ALA A 155 -10.86 6.99 -7.85
N ARG A 156 -11.78 7.13 -8.82
CA ARG A 156 -12.83 8.16 -8.79
C ARG A 156 -13.62 8.17 -7.50
N ASP A 157 -13.78 9.39 -6.95
CA ASP A 157 -14.61 9.71 -5.78
C ASP A 157 -14.28 8.89 -4.52
N CYS A 158 -13.06 8.31 -4.40
CA CYS A 158 -12.72 7.60 -3.19
C CYS A 158 -12.56 8.56 -1.99
N ASP A 159 -12.90 8.06 -0.79
CA ASP A 159 -12.79 8.84 0.44
C ASP A 159 -11.33 9.08 0.85
N LEU A 160 -10.46 8.08 0.62
CA LEU A 160 -9.03 8.17 0.88
C LEU A 160 -8.23 7.49 -0.24
N LEU A 161 -7.28 8.22 -0.81
CA LEU A 161 -6.27 7.70 -1.73
C LEU A 161 -4.90 7.72 -1.05
N LEU A 162 -4.26 6.56 -0.95
CA LEU A 162 -2.86 6.40 -0.59
C LEU A 162 -2.07 6.18 -1.88
N ALA A 163 -1.23 7.13 -2.26
CA ALA A 163 -0.59 7.15 -3.57
C ALA A 163 0.93 7.12 -3.49
N ASP A 164 1.54 6.30 -4.35
CA ASP A 164 2.97 6.36 -4.67
C ASP A 164 3.36 7.80 -5.04
N ALA A 165 4.41 8.31 -4.43
CA ALA A 165 4.94 9.65 -4.65
C ALA A 165 6.46 9.70 -4.41
N CYS A 166 7.16 8.73 -4.97
CA CYS A 166 8.59 8.50 -4.75
C CYS A 166 9.47 9.67 -5.22
N PHE A 167 9.04 10.41 -6.26
CA PHE A 167 9.88 11.39 -6.95
C PHE A 167 9.37 12.83 -6.82
N THR A 168 10.34 13.77 -6.79
CA THR A 168 10.08 15.16 -7.16
C THR A 168 9.94 15.28 -8.69
N ASP A 169 9.40 16.40 -9.17
CA ASP A 169 9.28 16.65 -10.62
C ASP A 169 10.65 16.57 -11.35
N ALA A 170 11.71 17.07 -10.71
CA ALA A 170 13.06 17.03 -11.27
C ALA A 170 13.63 15.59 -11.37
N GLN A 171 13.19 14.71 -10.49
CA GLN A 171 13.64 13.32 -10.47
C GLN A 171 12.79 12.41 -11.37
N TRP A 172 11.56 12.82 -11.67
CA TRP A 172 10.63 11.99 -12.43
C TRP A 172 10.98 11.92 -13.92
N ALA A 173 10.71 10.78 -14.52
CA ALA A 173 10.70 10.57 -15.96
C ALA A 173 9.69 9.48 -16.34
N GLU A 174 9.22 9.50 -17.58
CA GLU A 174 8.20 8.56 -18.05
C GLU A 174 8.64 7.09 -17.98
N ASN A 175 9.95 6.83 -18.14
CA ASN A 175 10.51 5.46 -18.07
C ASN A 175 10.84 4.99 -16.66
N LYS A 176 10.58 5.79 -15.62
CA LYS A 176 10.77 5.39 -14.22
C LYS A 176 9.58 4.61 -13.68
N PRO A 177 9.76 3.86 -12.59
CA PRO A 177 8.70 2.97 -12.09
C PRO A 177 7.68 3.63 -11.16
N HIS A 178 7.87 4.91 -10.77
CA HIS A 178 7.04 5.58 -9.76
C HIS A 178 6.52 6.93 -10.24
N LEU A 179 5.46 7.42 -9.58
CA LEU A 179 4.91 8.76 -9.76
C LEU A 179 5.80 9.83 -9.11
N SER A 180 5.71 11.06 -9.62
CA SER A 180 6.06 12.23 -8.83
C SER A 180 4.92 12.62 -7.90
N ALA A 181 5.26 13.34 -6.82
CA ALA A 181 4.27 13.86 -5.87
C ALA A 181 3.22 14.75 -6.57
N ARG A 182 3.63 15.57 -7.56
CA ARG A 182 2.73 16.39 -8.37
C ARG A 182 1.81 15.54 -9.24
N LEU A 183 2.30 14.48 -9.85
CA LEU A 183 1.47 13.59 -10.68
C LEU A 183 0.45 12.82 -9.83
N ALA A 184 0.83 12.33 -8.66
CA ALA A 184 -0.09 11.74 -7.70
C ALA A 184 -1.19 12.74 -7.28
N ALA A 185 -0.82 14.00 -7.03
CA ALA A 185 -1.74 15.07 -6.69
C ALA A 185 -2.70 15.43 -7.85
N ARG A 186 -2.20 15.47 -9.10
CA ARG A 186 -3.05 15.67 -10.30
C ARG A 186 -4.06 14.54 -10.45
N MET A 187 -3.61 13.31 -10.33
CA MET A 187 -4.48 12.13 -10.38
C MET A 187 -5.59 12.22 -9.32
N ALA A 188 -5.24 12.54 -8.07
CA ALA A 188 -6.20 12.68 -6.96
C ALA A 188 -7.24 13.80 -7.23
N ARG A 189 -6.80 14.95 -7.72
CA ARG A 189 -7.69 16.07 -8.11
C ARG A 189 -8.65 15.66 -9.23
N ASP A 190 -8.10 15.06 -10.29
CA ASP A 190 -8.87 14.71 -11.49
C ASP A 190 -9.83 13.54 -11.23
N ALA A 191 -9.51 12.69 -10.26
CA ALA A 191 -10.37 11.62 -9.76
C ALA A 191 -11.43 12.11 -8.74
N GLY A 192 -11.37 13.35 -8.27
CA GLY A 192 -12.32 13.85 -7.25
C GLY A 192 -12.13 13.19 -5.87
N VAL A 193 -10.93 12.75 -5.55
CA VAL A 193 -10.59 12.12 -4.28
C VAL A 193 -10.82 13.08 -3.12
N ARG A 194 -11.38 12.60 -2.00
CA ARG A 194 -11.65 13.47 -0.83
C ARG A 194 -10.42 13.75 0.02
N ARG A 195 -9.53 12.76 0.17
CA ARG A 195 -8.25 12.89 0.91
C ARG A 195 -7.14 12.19 0.15
N LEU A 196 -6.00 12.86 0.03
CA LEU A 196 -4.78 12.32 -0.56
C LEU A 196 -3.70 12.19 0.49
N VAL A 197 -3.10 11.00 0.59
CA VAL A 197 -1.88 10.72 1.36
C VAL A 197 -0.82 10.21 0.40
N LEU A 198 0.33 10.86 0.38
CA LEU A 198 1.50 10.47 -0.38
C LEU A 198 2.34 9.48 0.41
N THR A 199 2.90 8.49 -0.24
CA THR A 199 3.69 7.43 0.39
C THR A 199 4.82 6.95 -0.52
N HIS A 200 5.57 5.94 -0.07
CA HIS A 200 6.66 5.28 -0.79
C HIS A 200 7.86 6.23 -1.03
N PHE A 201 8.35 6.84 0.05
CA PHE A 201 9.44 7.81 -0.03
C PHE A 201 10.81 7.13 -0.04
N THR A 202 11.66 7.51 -0.99
CA THR A 202 13.07 7.10 -0.94
C THR A 202 13.78 7.80 0.22
N PRO A 203 14.46 7.08 1.12
CA PRO A 203 15.22 7.68 2.20
C PRO A 203 16.20 8.74 1.71
N GLY A 204 16.21 9.90 2.39
CA GLY A 204 17.01 11.05 1.98
C GLY A 204 16.36 11.98 0.95
N THR A 205 15.18 11.64 0.43
CA THR A 205 14.40 12.57 -0.40
C THR A 205 13.84 13.70 0.48
N ASP A 206 13.90 14.93 -0.04
CA ASP A 206 13.29 16.08 0.62
C ASP A 206 11.75 15.97 0.59
N GLN A 207 11.18 15.51 1.68
CA GLN A 207 9.73 15.35 1.82
C GLN A 207 8.99 16.70 1.84
N HIS A 208 9.65 17.80 2.23
CA HIS A 208 9.05 19.14 2.14
C HIS A 208 8.86 19.54 0.68
N GLU A 209 9.82 19.24 -0.18
CA GLU A 209 9.70 19.49 -1.62
C GLU A 209 8.59 18.64 -2.25
N LEU A 210 8.49 17.34 -1.90
CA LEU A 210 7.40 16.48 -2.36
C LEU A 210 6.04 17.06 -1.98
N LEU A 211 5.89 17.46 -0.71
CA LEU A 211 4.64 18.02 -0.20
C LEU A 211 4.31 19.37 -0.85
N PHE A 212 5.32 20.23 -1.03
CA PHE A 212 5.17 21.51 -1.71
C PHE A 212 4.63 21.32 -3.13
N GLN A 213 5.27 20.46 -3.94
CA GLN A 213 4.86 20.19 -5.32
C GLN A 213 3.46 19.57 -5.39
N ALA A 214 3.10 18.69 -4.46
CA ALA A 214 1.76 18.12 -4.41
C ALA A 214 0.70 19.18 -4.06
N ARG A 215 0.99 20.05 -3.09
CA ARG A 215 0.04 21.07 -2.61
C ARG A 215 -0.22 22.18 -3.60
N GLU A 216 0.63 22.42 -4.55
CA GLU A 216 0.34 23.32 -5.67
C GLU A 216 -0.84 22.85 -6.52
N VAL A 217 -1.16 21.54 -6.48
CA VAL A 217 -2.23 20.91 -7.28
C VAL A 217 -3.39 20.42 -6.39
N TYR A 218 -3.07 19.88 -5.23
CA TYR A 218 -4.01 19.36 -4.24
C TYR A 218 -3.65 19.92 -2.85
N PRO A 219 -4.18 21.11 -2.47
CA PRO A 219 -3.72 21.87 -1.30
C PRO A 219 -3.80 21.14 0.03
N GLN A 220 -4.68 20.12 0.14
CA GLN A 220 -4.88 19.31 1.35
C GLN A 220 -4.08 18.00 1.35
N ALA A 221 -3.09 17.84 0.45
CA ALA A 221 -2.22 16.67 0.42
C ALA A 221 -1.50 16.48 1.75
N LEU A 222 -1.40 15.22 2.20
CA LEU A 222 -0.70 14.79 3.40
C LEU A 222 0.47 13.88 3.01
N LEU A 223 1.50 13.83 3.87
CA LEU A 223 2.54 12.80 3.78
C LEU A 223 2.21 11.67 4.75
N ALA A 224 2.43 10.44 4.31
CA ALA A 224 2.46 9.29 5.19
C ALA A 224 3.67 9.39 6.14
N HIS A 225 3.48 8.98 7.36
CA HIS A 225 4.57 8.76 8.33
C HIS A 225 4.16 7.62 9.27
N PRO A 226 5.12 6.86 9.82
CA PRO A 226 4.79 5.81 10.79
C PRO A 226 3.94 6.36 11.94
N GLY A 227 2.83 5.68 12.23
CA GLY A 227 1.88 6.07 13.26
C GLY A 227 0.76 7.02 12.83
N LEU A 228 0.75 7.51 11.58
CA LEU A 228 -0.39 8.27 11.06
C LEU A 228 -1.65 7.39 11.05
N GLU A 229 -2.72 7.88 11.67
CA GLU A 229 -4.03 7.23 11.71
C GLU A 229 -5.09 8.14 11.08
N LEU A 230 -5.89 7.59 10.20
CA LEU A 230 -6.93 8.32 9.47
C LEU A 230 -8.24 7.54 9.51
N GLU A 231 -9.25 8.15 10.09
CA GLU A 231 -10.65 7.70 9.97
C GLU A 231 -11.34 8.41 8.81
N PHE A 232 -12.16 7.69 8.05
CA PHE A 232 -12.86 8.22 6.87
C PHE A 232 -14.13 7.44 6.56
#